data_6bda6bd346598bb3bae606931bc07ceb
#
_entry.id   6bda6bd346598bb3bae606931bc07ceb
#
_cell.length_a   1.000
_cell.length_b   1.000
_cell.length_c   1.000
_cell.angle_alpha   90.00
_cell.angle_beta   90.00
_cell.angle_gamma   90.00
#
_symmetry.space_group_name_H-M   'P 1'
#
loop_
_entity.id
_entity.type
_entity.pdbx_description
1 polymer ?
#
loop_
_entity_poly.entity_id
_entity_poly.type
_entity_poly.pdbx_seq_one_letter_code
_entity_poly.pdbx_strand_id
1 'polypeptide(L)'
;MPRHSYFLALLLLLSPTVNSARETPELGSPAFTTVPELSAGFDLLYEQRFAEAREVFTSWESRNPDKPFGEVAIAASYLFEELDRQGVLTSDFFLDEKKFLHGIDGNPDSQRMGQFQEALAQARQLAQDRLHGNPQDDEGLFALTLAAGMESDALSILEKKHLEALKRMKEANKYAKQLLAQRPDAADAYIAPGIANYMVGSLNSGSRFALWFGGIHGDKRLGMAQVAKTAEQGRYLQPFAKIVLALAARRENQIRLAQRLLRELKDQYPDSVLFASEYAKATSARSGD
;
A
#
# COMPACT_ATOMS: atom_id res chain seq x y z
N MET A 1 72.58 -29.24 18.21
CA MET A 1 72.67 -30.70 17.98
C MET A 1 71.31 -31.32 18.29
N PRO A 2 70.81 -32.34 17.62
CA PRO A 2 70.73 -32.58 16.20
C PRO A 2 69.22 -32.47 15.75
N ARG A 3 68.89 -32.09 14.51
CA ARG A 3 68.65 -32.91 13.31
C ARG A 3 67.77 -34.14 13.51
N HIS A 4 66.58 -34.15 12.86
CA HIS A 4 66.23 -35.17 11.85
C HIS A 4 65.05 -34.75 11.03
N SER A 5 65.34 -34.68 9.73
CA SER A 5 64.37 -34.75 8.59
C SER A 5 63.79 -36.16 8.49
N TYR A 6 62.63 -36.31 7.83
CA TYR A 6 62.24 -37.35 6.88
C TYR A 6 60.85 -36.97 6.37
N PHE A 7 60.72 -36.59 5.10
CA PHE A 7 60.40 -37.37 3.92
C PHE A 7 58.87 -37.64 3.74
N LEU A 8 58.34 -36.90 2.82
CA LEU A 8 57.58 -37.29 1.60
C LEU A 8 56.58 -38.45 1.74
N ALA A 9 55.32 -38.18 1.50
CA ALA A 9 54.47 -39.01 0.68
C ALA A 9 53.40 -38.15 -0.02
N LEU A 10 53.58 -38.01 -1.32
CA LEU A 10 52.67 -37.45 -2.29
C LEU A 10 51.53 -38.44 -2.50
N LEU A 11 50.29 -38.05 -2.17
CA LEU A 11 49.08 -38.77 -2.57
C LEU A 11 48.15 -37.77 -3.21
N LEU A 12 48.20 -37.68 -4.54
CA LEU A 12 47.21 -37.11 -5.43
C LEU A 12 45.94 -37.93 -5.29
N LEU A 13 44.96 -37.43 -4.52
CA LEU A 13 43.60 -37.84 -4.61
C LEU A 13 42.85 -36.78 -5.40
N LEU A 14 42.50 -37.09 -6.63
CA LEU A 14 41.54 -36.41 -7.44
C LEU A 14 40.23 -36.29 -6.69
N SER A 15 39.97 -35.13 -6.10
CA SER A 15 38.64 -34.76 -5.66
C SER A 15 37.87 -34.25 -6.88
N PRO A 16 36.69 -34.77 -7.17
CA PRO A 16 35.84 -34.16 -8.21
C PRO A 16 35.49 -32.76 -7.72
N THR A 17 35.91 -31.75 -8.46
CA THR A 17 35.38 -30.39 -8.31
C THR A 17 33.88 -30.46 -8.61
N VAL A 18 33.07 -30.56 -7.55
CA VAL A 18 31.69 -30.20 -7.63
C VAL A 18 31.69 -28.69 -7.89
N ASN A 19 31.56 -28.37 -9.15
CA ASN A 19 31.28 -27.04 -9.63
C ASN A 19 29.85 -26.74 -9.21
N SER A 20 29.69 -26.38 -7.93
CA SER A 20 28.47 -25.74 -7.44
C SER A 20 28.47 -24.37 -8.10
N ALA A 21 27.97 -24.32 -9.33
CA ALA A 21 27.47 -23.09 -9.88
C ALA A 21 26.50 -22.58 -8.80
N ARG A 22 26.90 -21.56 -8.04
CA ARG A 22 25.94 -20.71 -7.36
C ARG A 22 25.05 -20.21 -8.49
N GLU A 23 23.88 -20.84 -8.62
CA GLU A 23 22.77 -20.26 -9.31
C GLU A 23 22.60 -18.90 -8.63
N THR A 24 22.99 -17.83 -9.33
CA THR A 24 22.51 -16.50 -9.02
C THR A 24 20.99 -16.67 -9.00
N PRO A 25 20.30 -16.32 -7.88
CA PRO A 25 18.86 -16.39 -7.89
C PRO A 25 18.46 -15.60 -9.14
N GLU A 26 17.84 -16.26 -10.12
CA GLU A 26 17.14 -15.56 -11.17
C GLU A 26 16.32 -14.50 -10.43
N LEU A 27 16.52 -13.24 -10.78
CA LEU A 27 15.64 -12.18 -10.34
C LEU A 27 14.24 -12.62 -10.76
N GLY A 28 13.52 -13.23 -9.81
CA GLY A 28 12.22 -13.83 -10.06
C GLY A 28 11.36 -12.80 -10.76
N SER A 29 10.52 -13.28 -11.66
CA SER A 29 9.52 -12.44 -12.31
C SER A 29 8.94 -11.47 -11.28
N PRO A 30 8.78 -10.18 -11.60
CA PRO A 30 8.29 -9.20 -10.64
C PRO A 30 7.04 -9.73 -9.93
N ALA A 31 6.90 -9.49 -8.63
CA ALA A 31 5.86 -10.05 -7.78
C ALA A 31 4.46 -9.99 -8.41
N PHE A 32 4.23 -8.94 -9.20
CA PHE A 32 3.02 -8.78 -10.01
C PHE A 32 3.41 -8.33 -11.41
N THR A 33 2.95 -9.05 -12.41
CA THR A 33 3.00 -8.55 -13.79
C THR A 33 2.04 -7.38 -13.90
N THR A 34 2.54 -6.22 -14.31
CA THR A 34 1.68 -5.07 -14.56
C THR A 34 0.73 -5.39 -15.71
N VAL A 35 -0.56 -5.28 -15.48
CA VAL A 35 -1.60 -5.41 -16.49
C VAL A 35 -1.87 -4.01 -17.04
N PRO A 36 -1.59 -3.73 -18.31
CA PRO A 36 -1.73 -2.38 -18.87
C PRO A 36 -3.14 -1.80 -18.72
N GLU A 37 -4.17 -2.64 -18.89
CA GLU A 37 -5.56 -2.21 -18.73
C GLU A 37 -5.87 -1.79 -17.30
N LEU A 38 -5.42 -2.55 -16.30
CA LEU A 38 -5.61 -2.16 -14.90
C LEU A 38 -4.81 -0.89 -14.58
N SER A 39 -3.61 -0.73 -15.13
CA SER A 39 -2.84 0.50 -14.97
C SER A 39 -3.62 1.71 -15.51
N ALA A 40 -4.18 1.60 -16.72
CA ALA A 40 -5.01 2.66 -17.30
C ALA A 40 -6.24 2.98 -16.43
N GLY A 41 -6.89 1.96 -15.85
CA GLY A 41 -7.99 2.16 -14.90
C GLY A 41 -7.54 2.88 -13.63
N PHE A 42 -6.37 2.56 -13.09
CA PHE A 42 -5.82 3.27 -11.93
C PHE A 42 -5.42 4.72 -12.27
N ASP A 43 -4.89 4.98 -13.48
CA ASP A 43 -4.62 6.35 -13.91
C ASP A 43 -5.91 7.20 -13.94
N LEU A 44 -6.99 6.66 -14.50
CA LEU A 44 -8.32 7.31 -14.47
C LEU A 44 -8.81 7.55 -13.03
N LEU A 45 -8.59 6.59 -12.12
CA LEU A 45 -8.95 6.74 -10.71
C LEU A 45 -8.18 7.89 -10.06
N TYR A 46 -6.89 8.05 -10.34
CA TYR A 46 -6.07 9.16 -9.85
C TYR A 46 -6.43 10.51 -10.48
N GLU A 47 -7.01 10.50 -11.67
CA GLU A 47 -7.61 11.68 -12.30
C GLU A 47 -9.02 12.00 -11.79
N GLN A 48 -9.54 11.26 -10.82
CA GLN A 48 -10.90 11.39 -10.27
C GLN A 48 -12.01 11.06 -11.30
N ARG A 49 -11.69 10.33 -12.36
CA ARG A 49 -12.61 9.81 -13.39
C ARG A 49 -13.14 8.44 -12.97
N PHE A 50 -13.79 8.40 -11.81
CA PHE A 50 -14.14 7.15 -11.12
C PHE A 50 -15.09 6.24 -11.93
N ALA A 51 -16.04 6.80 -12.64
CA ALA A 51 -16.97 6.01 -13.47
C ALA A 51 -16.23 5.33 -14.63
N GLU A 52 -15.33 6.05 -15.31
CA GLU A 52 -14.54 5.51 -16.41
C GLU A 52 -13.52 4.48 -15.92
N ALA A 53 -12.88 4.73 -14.78
CA ALA A 53 -12.02 3.74 -14.13
C ALA A 53 -12.77 2.44 -13.86
N ARG A 54 -14.00 2.54 -13.36
CA ARG A 54 -14.86 1.40 -13.04
C ARG A 54 -15.26 0.61 -14.29
N GLU A 55 -15.56 1.28 -15.39
CA GLU A 55 -15.83 0.61 -16.68
C GLU A 55 -14.64 -0.22 -17.13
N VAL A 56 -13.43 0.31 -17.03
CA VAL A 56 -12.20 -0.42 -17.35
C VAL A 56 -12.00 -1.63 -16.42
N PHE A 57 -12.17 -1.45 -15.12
CA PHE A 57 -12.02 -2.53 -14.15
C PHE A 57 -13.05 -3.64 -14.33
N THR A 58 -14.33 -3.29 -14.54
CA THR A 58 -15.40 -4.26 -14.79
C THR A 58 -15.20 -5.00 -16.12
N SER A 59 -14.73 -4.30 -17.16
CA SER A 59 -14.41 -4.94 -18.43
C SER A 59 -13.23 -5.94 -18.30
N TRP A 60 -12.25 -5.62 -17.47
CA TRP A 60 -11.14 -6.54 -17.21
C TRP A 60 -11.60 -7.71 -16.34
N GLU A 61 -12.34 -7.47 -15.27
CA GLU A 61 -12.88 -8.49 -14.36
C GLU A 61 -13.72 -9.53 -15.12
N SER A 62 -14.63 -9.11 -15.99
CA SER A 62 -15.49 -10.00 -16.76
C SER A 62 -14.74 -10.99 -17.66
N ARG A 63 -13.49 -10.66 -18.03
CA ARG A 63 -12.58 -11.54 -18.77
C ARG A 63 -11.64 -12.33 -17.86
N ASN A 64 -11.58 -11.99 -16.58
CA ASN A 64 -10.69 -12.56 -15.57
C ASN A 64 -11.44 -12.82 -14.23
N PRO A 65 -12.59 -13.53 -14.25
CA PRO A 65 -13.47 -13.63 -13.09
C PRO A 65 -12.88 -14.42 -11.91
N ASP A 66 -11.79 -15.13 -12.12
CA ASP A 66 -11.04 -15.86 -11.10
C ASP A 66 -9.96 -15.01 -10.40
N LYS A 67 -9.79 -13.74 -10.84
CA LYS A 67 -8.76 -12.85 -10.36
C LYS A 67 -9.31 -11.85 -9.33
N PRO A 68 -8.94 -11.97 -8.04
CA PRO A 68 -9.50 -11.11 -6.99
C PRO A 68 -9.16 -9.62 -7.15
N PHE A 69 -8.11 -9.30 -7.91
CA PHE A 69 -7.64 -7.92 -8.07
C PHE A 69 -8.60 -7.04 -8.91
N GLY A 70 -9.39 -7.62 -9.82
CA GLY A 70 -10.44 -6.89 -10.53
C GLY A 70 -11.48 -6.32 -9.58
N GLU A 71 -11.99 -7.14 -8.69
CA GLU A 71 -12.96 -6.73 -7.67
C GLU A 71 -12.37 -5.74 -6.65
N VAL A 72 -11.08 -5.90 -6.29
CA VAL A 72 -10.37 -4.90 -5.47
C VAL A 72 -10.34 -3.54 -6.16
N ALA A 73 -10.07 -3.49 -7.46
CA ALA A 73 -10.00 -2.24 -8.22
C ALA A 73 -11.40 -1.60 -8.39
N ILE A 74 -12.44 -2.41 -8.60
CA ILE A 74 -13.84 -1.95 -8.61
C ILE A 74 -14.21 -1.35 -7.25
N ALA A 75 -13.91 -2.04 -6.15
CA ALA A 75 -14.15 -1.55 -4.80
C ALA A 75 -13.42 -0.21 -4.56
N ALA A 76 -12.15 -0.11 -4.97
CA ALA A 76 -11.38 1.13 -4.86
C ALA A 76 -12.09 2.29 -5.57
N SER A 77 -12.65 2.07 -6.76
CA SER A 77 -13.35 3.12 -7.51
C SER A 77 -14.57 3.68 -6.76
N TYR A 78 -15.35 2.82 -6.12
CA TYR A 78 -16.51 3.25 -5.31
C TYR A 78 -16.10 3.98 -4.03
N LEU A 79 -15.08 3.45 -3.33
CA LEU A 79 -14.59 4.08 -2.10
C LEU A 79 -14.03 5.48 -2.38
N PHE A 80 -13.13 5.61 -3.36
CA PHE A 80 -12.51 6.90 -3.67
C PHE A 80 -13.51 7.91 -4.22
N GLU A 81 -14.51 7.48 -5.00
CA GLU A 81 -15.62 8.35 -5.42
C GLU A 81 -16.42 8.85 -4.21
N GLU A 82 -16.68 8.01 -3.23
CA GLU A 82 -17.38 8.45 -2.02
C GLU A 82 -16.54 9.39 -1.17
N LEU A 83 -15.25 9.10 -0.98
CA LEU A 83 -14.33 9.99 -0.26
C LEU A 83 -14.18 11.35 -0.94
N ASP A 84 -14.15 11.39 -2.28
CA ASP A 84 -14.14 12.62 -3.06
C ASP A 84 -15.43 13.42 -2.87
N ARG A 85 -16.58 12.77 -3.01
CA ARG A 85 -17.91 13.39 -2.78
C ARG A 85 -18.03 14.00 -1.39
N GLN A 86 -17.41 13.39 -0.38
CA GLN A 86 -17.39 13.89 1.00
C GLN A 86 -16.32 14.99 1.21
N GLY A 87 -15.53 15.31 0.19
CA GLY A 87 -14.49 16.35 0.26
C GLY A 87 -13.30 15.99 1.16
N VAL A 88 -13.10 14.68 1.43
CA VAL A 88 -12.04 14.23 2.35
C VAL A 88 -10.73 13.86 1.65
N LEU A 89 -10.68 13.85 0.30
CA LEU A 89 -9.44 13.59 -0.44
C LEU A 89 -8.47 14.80 -0.47
N THR A 90 -8.51 15.63 0.56
CA THR A 90 -7.69 16.84 0.64
C THR A 90 -6.73 16.79 1.82
N SER A 91 -5.59 17.47 1.69
CA SER A 91 -4.66 17.60 2.80
C SER A 91 -5.26 18.31 4.03
N ASP A 92 -6.22 19.21 3.83
CA ASP A 92 -6.89 19.92 4.92
C ASP A 92 -7.68 18.98 5.84
N PHE A 93 -8.21 17.89 5.28
CA PHE A 93 -8.86 16.84 6.08
C PHE A 93 -7.83 16.02 6.87
N PHE A 94 -6.79 15.53 6.20
CA PHE A 94 -5.83 14.61 6.82
C PHE A 94 -4.82 15.30 7.74
N LEU A 95 -4.57 16.59 7.59
CA LEU A 95 -3.64 17.33 8.45
C LEU A 95 -4.31 17.90 9.72
N ASP A 96 -5.61 18.08 9.70
CA ASP A 96 -6.39 18.46 10.88
C ASP A 96 -6.78 17.20 11.67
N GLU A 97 -6.11 16.98 12.79
CA GLU A 97 -6.35 15.79 13.63
C GLU A 97 -7.80 15.69 14.11
N LYS A 98 -8.45 16.82 14.39
CA LYS A 98 -9.85 16.83 14.86
C LYS A 98 -10.80 16.41 13.73
N LYS A 99 -10.60 16.94 12.52
CA LYS A 99 -11.37 16.55 11.34
C LYS A 99 -11.18 15.08 11.03
N PHE A 100 -9.93 14.61 11.02
CA PHE A 100 -9.61 13.21 10.74
C PHE A 100 -10.27 12.25 11.76
N LEU A 101 -10.23 12.57 13.06
CA LEU A 101 -10.87 11.76 14.11
C LEU A 101 -12.39 11.88 14.09
N HIS A 102 -12.93 13.03 13.66
CA HIS A 102 -14.37 13.23 13.53
C HIS A 102 -14.97 12.47 12.34
N GLY A 103 -14.18 12.24 11.29
CA GLY A 103 -14.65 11.67 10.02
C GLY A 103 -15.50 12.67 9.23
N ILE A 104 -16.37 12.17 8.38
CA ILE A 104 -17.26 12.99 7.56
C ILE A 104 -18.40 13.59 8.38
N ASP A 105 -18.92 14.76 7.96
CA ASP A 105 -20.10 15.39 8.61
C ASP A 105 -21.43 14.82 8.10
N GLY A 106 -21.46 14.31 6.86
CA GLY A 106 -22.63 13.76 6.21
C GLY A 106 -22.80 12.26 6.41
N ASN A 107 -23.77 11.69 5.69
CA ASN A 107 -23.93 10.24 5.57
C ASN A 107 -23.31 9.78 4.24
N PRO A 108 -22.65 8.61 4.23
CA PRO A 108 -22.24 7.98 2.99
C PRO A 108 -23.42 7.65 2.09
N ASP A 109 -23.20 7.68 0.78
CA ASP A 109 -24.18 7.20 -0.19
C ASP A 109 -24.39 5.69 -0.02
N SER A 110 -25.62 5.30 0.35
CA SER A 110 -25.92 3.90 0.71
C SER A 110 -25.80 2.95 -0.47
N GLN A 111 -26.15 3.40 -1.69
CA GLN A 111 -26.04 2.59 -2.88
C GLN A 111 -24.57 2.35 -3.25
N ARG A 112 -23.77 3.42 -3.28
CA ARG A 112 -22.33 3.35 -3.57
C ARG A 112 -21.60 2.49 -2.55
N MET A 113 -21.92 2.67 -1.26
CA MET A 113 -21.33 1.83 -0.21
C MET A 113 -21.78 0.37 -0.28
N GLY A 114 -23.03 0.10 -0.73
CA GLY A 114 -23.48 -1.26 -1.01
C GLY A 114 -22.64 -1.93 -2.10
N GLN A 115 -22.41 -1.21 -3.21
CA GLN A 115 -21.58 -1.69 -4.32
C GLN A 115 -20.09 -1.90 -3.90
N PHE A 116 -19.56 -0.98 -3.08
CA PHE A 116 -18.23 -1.14 -2.48
C PHE A 116 -18.13 -2.42 -1.64
N GLN A 117 -19.11 -2.67 -0.76
CA GLN A 117 -19.11 -3.85 0.10
C GLN A 117 -19.28 -5.15 -0.70
N GLU A 118 -20.11 -5.14 -1.75
CA GLU A 118 -20.29 -6.29 -2.64
C GLU A 118 -18.98 -6.65 -3.35
N ALA A 119 -18.33 -5.68 -3.98
CA ALA A 119 -17.03 -5.91 -4.63
C ALA A 119 -15.96 -6.38 -3.64
N LEU A 120 -15.90 -5.82 -2.42
CA LEU A 120 -15.01 -6.32 -1.38
C LEU A 120 -15.31 -7.76 -0.96
N ALA A 121 -16.57 -8.13 -0.84
CA ALA A 121 -16.96 -9.49 -0.47
C ALA A 121 -16.53 -10.50 -1.55
N GLN A 122 -16.73 -10.17 -2.83
CA GLN A 122 -16.28 -10.98 -3.96
C GLN A 122 -14.76 -11.08 -4.01
N ALA A 123 -14.05 -9.97 -3.88
CA ALA A 123 -12.59 -9.97 -3.80
C ALA A 123 -12.05 -10.87 -2.69
N ARG A 124 -12.66 -10.80 -1.50
CA ARG A 124 -12.29 -11.64 -0.35
C ARG A 124 -12.55 -13.12 -0.60
N GLN A 125 -13.71 -13.46 -1.18
CA GLN A 125 -14.05 -14.84 -1.49
C GLN A 125 -13.04 -15.44 -2.47
N LEU A 126 -12.81 -14.77 -3.61
CA LEU A 126 -11.84 -15.22 -4.62
C LEU A 126 -10.42 -15.36 -4.04
N ALA A 127 -9.99 -14.38 -3.23
CA ALA A 127 -8.67 -14.43 -2.61
C ALA A 127 -8.54 -15.56 -1.58
N GLN A 128 -9.59 -15.84 -0.79
CA GLN A 128 -9.62 -16.94 0.17
C GLN A 128 -9.59 -18.30 -0.53
N ASP A 129 -10.35 -18.46 -1.61
CA ASP A 129 -10.35 -19.69 -2.40
C ASP A 129 -8.95 -19.99 -2.98
N ARG A 130 -8.25 -18.97 -3.47
CA ARG A 130 -6.85 -19.10 -3.89
C ARG A 130 -5.93 -19.52 -2.74
N LEU A 131 -6.09 -18.92 -1.57
CA LEU A 131 -5.28 -19.25 -0.39
C LEU A 131 -5.61 -20.64 0.20
N HIS A 132 -6.83 -21.15 0.01
CA HIS A 132 -7.15 -22.55 0.34
C HIS A 132 -6.38 -23.51 -0.56
N GLY A 133 -6.22 -23.20 -1.84
CA GLY A 133 -5.42 -24.01 -2.76
C GLY A 133 -3.91 -23.83 -2.58
N ASN A 134 -3.47 -22.59 -2.30
CA ASN A 134 -2.08 -22.25 -2.05
C ASN A 134 -1.98 -21.16 -0.98
N PRO A 135 -1.63 -21.47 0.28
CA PRO A 135 -1.54 -20.49 1.37
C PRO A 135 -0.52 -19.38 1.15
N GLN A 136 0.34 -19.53 0.12
CA GLN A 136 1.35 -18.55 -0.28
C GLN A 136 1.00 -17.86 -1.60
N ASP A 137 -0.26 -17.90 -2.04
CA ASP A 137 -0.67 -17.24 -3.28
C ASP A 137 -0.51 -15.71 -3.18
N ASP A 138 0.38 -15.17 -4.00
CA ASP A 138 0.74 -13.74 -3.98
C ASP A 138 -0.45 -12.84 -4.29
N GLU A 139 -1.27 -13.21 -5.30
CA GLU A 139 -2.44 -12.42 -5.70
C GLU A 139 -3.52 -12.42 -4.60
N GLY A 140 -3.76 -13.57 -3.97
CA GLY A 140 -4.69 -13.69 -2.85
C GLY A 140 -4.26 -12.88 -1.65
N LEU A 141 -2.98 -12.97 -1.25
CA LEU A 141 -2.44 -12.18 -0.14
C LEU A 141 -2.50 -10.68 -0.42
N PHE A 142 -2.19 -10.26 -1.64
CA PHE A 142 -2.24 -8.85 -2.03
C PHE A 142 -3.68 -8.32 -2.05
N ALA A 143 -4.60 -9.06 -2.65
CA ALA A 143 -6.01 -8.69 -2.68
C ALA A 143 -6.60 -8.54 -1.26
N LEU A 144 -6.32 -9.48 -0.35
CA LEU A 144 -6.75 -9.38 1.05
C LEU A 144 -6.10 -8.21 1.79
N THR A 145 -4.84 -7.89 1.47
CA THR A 145 -4.17 -6.71 2.01
C THR A 145 -4.94 -5.44 1.67
N LEU A 146 -5.27 -5.26 0.38
CA LEU A 146 -5.96 -4.06 -0.09
C LEU A 146 -7.41 -4.01 0.36
N ALA A 147 -8.13 -5.13 0.29
CA ALA A 147 -9.52 -5.20 0.75
C ALA A 147 -9.65 -4.84 2.24
N ALA A 148 -8.77 -5.37 3.08
CA ALA A 148 -8.77 -5.04 4.50
C ALA A 148 -8.35 -3.58 4.77
N GLY A 149 -7.42 -3.03 3.98
CA GLY A 149 -7.01 -1.62 4.05
C GLY A 149 -8.16 -0.68 3.71
N MET A 150 -8.82 -0.88 2.58
CA MET A 150 -9.97 -0.08 2.14
C MET A 150 -11.15 -0.15 3.12
N GLU A 151 -11.42 -1.34 3.67
CA GLU A 151 -12.45 -1.48 4.70
C GLU A 151 -12.07 -0.72 5.99
N SER A 152 -10.79 -0.72 6.37
CA SER A 152 -10.29 0.10 7.48
C SER A 152 -10.55 1.59 7.24
N ASP A 153 -10.27 2.08 6.04
CA ASP A 153 -10.47 3.48 5.69
C ASP A 153 -11.97 3.86 5.70
N ALA A 154 -12.83 3.04 5.10
CA ALA A 154 -14.27 3.25 5.12
C ALA A 154 -14.84 3.26 6.55
N LEU A 155 -14.47 2.29 7.38
CA LEU A 155 -14.89 2.22 8.79
C LEU A 155 -14.41 3.42 9.60
N SER A 156 -13.17 3.87 9.38
CA SER A 156 -12.62 5.00 10.13
C SER A 156 -13.20 6.34 9.71
N ILE A 157 -13.23 6.62 8.41
CA ILE A 157 -13.53 7.94 7.86
C ILE A 157 -15.02 8.13 7.66
N LEU A 158 -15.70 7.13 7.06
CA LEU A 158 -17.10 7.24 6.67
C LEU A 158 -18.05 6.80 7.79
N GLU A 159 -17.68 5.75 8.55
CA GLU A 159 -18.57 5.15 9.56
C GLU A 159 -18.18 5.50 11.00
N LYS A 160 -17.02 6.12 11.25
CA LYS A 160 -16.51 6.50 12.58
C LYS A 160 -16.33 5.32 13.55
N LYS A 161 -16.15 4.11 13.01
CA LYS A 161 -15.97 2.86 13.75
C LYS A 161 -14.49 2.54 13.97
N HIS A 162 -13.78 3.41 14.70
CA HIS A 162 -12.32 3.35 14.82
C HIS A 162 -11.76 2.04 15.37
N LEU A 163 -12.47 1.38 16.30
CA LEU A 163 -12.01 0.06 16.83
C LEU A 163 -12.12 -1.06 15.81
N GLU A 164 -13.14 -1.03 14.97
CA GLU A 164 -13.28 -1.98 13.86
C GLU A 164 -12.27 -1.70 12.76
N ALA A 165 -12.09 -0.41 12.42
CA ALA A 165 -11.04 0.02 11.49
C ALA A 165 -9.65 -0.48 11.93
N LEU A 166 -9.31 -0.37 13.20
CA LEU A 166 -8.05 -0.86 13.75
C LEU A 166 -7.89 -2.39 13.58
N LYS A 167 -8.97 -3.16 13.72
CA LYS A 167 -8.96 -4.61 13.47
C LYS A 167 -8.65 -4.90 12.00
N ARG A 168 -9.28 -4.16 11.06
CA ARG A 168 -9.02 -4.31 9.62
C ARG A 168 -7.62 -3.86 9.23
N MET A 169 -7.12 -2.79 9.81
CA MET A 169 -5.72 -2.37 9.62
C MET A 169 -4.72 -3.46 10.06
N LYS A 170 -4.97 -4.12 11.20
CA LYS A 170 -4.16 -5.25 11.64
C LYS A 170 -4.21 -6.43 10.67
N GLU A 171 -5.38 -6.71 10.13
CA GLU A 171 -5.60 -7.77 9.13
C GLU A 171 -4.82 -7.46 7.85
N ALA A 172 -4.95 -6.26 7.30
CA ALA A 172 -4.18 -5.80 6.14
C ALA A 172 -2.67 -5.94 6.37
N ASN A 173 -2.18 -5.50 7.52
CA ASN A 173 -0.76 -5.61 7.89
C ASN A 173 -0.29 -7.06 8.03
N LYS A 174 -1.15 -7.98 8.49
CA LYS A 174 -0.85 -9.41 8.56
C LYS A 174 -0.63 -10.00 7.16
N TYR A 175 -1.58 -9.79 6.24
CA TYR A 175 -1.47 -10.31 4.87
C TYR A 175 -0.29 -9.69 4.12
N ALA A 176 -0.08 -8.38 4.24
CA ALA A 176 1.07 -7.72 3.66
C ALA A 176 2.41 -8.30 4.15
N LYS A 177 2.54 -8.57 5.46
CA LYS A 177 3.74 -9.20 6.02
C LYS A 177 3.96 -10.62 5.51
N GLN A 178 2.90 -11.41 5.35
CA GLN A 178 3.00 -12.74 4.76
C GLN A 178 3.51 -12.67 3.32
N LEU A 179 2.94 -11.78 2.51
CA LEU A 179 3.38 -11.56 1.14
C LEU A 179 4.84 -11.08 1.10
N LEU A 180 5.20 -10.08 1.88
CA LEU A 180 6.55 -9.52 1.89
C LEU A 180 7.63 -10.46 2.42
N ALA A 181 7.26 -11.47 3.24
CA ALA A 181 8.19 -12.50 3.70
C ALA A 181 8.68 -13.40 2.57
N GLN A 182 7.83 -13.65 1.58
CA GLN A 182 8.17 -14.47 0.40
C GLN A 182 8.53 -13.63 -0.83
N ARG A 183 7.95 -12.42 -0.93
CA ARG A 183 8.13 -11.50 -2.06
C ARG A 183 8.52 -10.10 -1.55
N PRO A 184 9.77 -9.91 -1.11
CA PRO A 184 10.27 -8.60 -0.66
C PRO A 184 10.34 -7.56 -1.80
N ASP A 185 10.18 -7.99 -3.04
CA ASP A 185 10.07 -7.18 -4.26
C ASP A 185 8.63 -6.67 -4.54
N ALA A 186 7.62 -7.15 -3.81
CA ALA A 186 6.23 -6.70 -3.92
C ALA A 186 6.05 -5.28 -3.37
N ALA A 187 6.55 -4.28 -4.10
CA ALA A 187 6.67 -2.90 -3.62
C ALA A 187 5.33 -2.29 -3.19
N ASP A 188 4.23 -2.60 -3.87
CA ASP A 188 2.88 -2.12 -3.51
C ASP A 188 2.41 -2.64 -2.14
N ALA A 189 2.88 -3.81 -1.72
CA ALA A 189 2.47 -4.39 -0.44
C ALA A 189 3.06 -3.66 0.79
N TYR A 190 4.12 -2.85 0.62
CA TYR A 190 4.68 -2.07 1.72
C TYR A 190 3.76 -0.94 2.18
N ILE A 191 2.72 -0.57 1.41
CA ILE A 191 1.80 0.50 1.77
C ILE A 191 1.07 0.21 3.10
N ALA A 192 0.58 -1.01 3.29
CA ALA A 192 -0.19 -1.37 4.49
C ALA A 192 0.65 -1.33 5.78
N PRO A 193 1.82 -2.01 5.88
CA PRO A 193 2.68 -1.88 7.06
C PRO A 193 3.25 -0.46 7.18
N GLY A 194 3.46 0.26 6.08
CA GLY A 194 3.94 1.64 6.08
C GLY A 194 2.95 2.58 6.76
N ILE A 195 1.69 2.57 6.34
CA ILE A 195 0.62 3.37 6.94
C ILE A 195 0.42 2.97 8.42
N ALA A 196 0.33 1.67 8.72
CA ALA A 196 0.14 1.18 10.09
C ALA A 196 1.28 1.63 11.03
N ASN A 197 2.54 1.47 10.61
CA ASN A 197 3.69 1.91 11.39
C ASN A 197 3.71 3.43 11.60
N TYR A 198 3.41 4.21 10.55
CA TYR A 198 3.37 5.67 10.63
C TYR A 198 2.26 6.14 11.56
N MET A 199 1.04 5.65 11.37
CA MET A 199 -0.13 6.05 12.17
C MET A 199 0.08 5.76 13.66
N VAL A 200 0.43 4.51 14.00
CA VAL A 200 0.65 4.11 15.40
C VAL A 200 1.88 4.83 15.99
N GLY A 201 2.95 4.96 15.22
CA GLY A 201 4.17 5.68 15.63
C GLY A 201 3.96 7.18 15.86
N SER A 202 2.92 7.77 15.24
CA SER A 202 2.58 9.19 15.37
C SER A 202 1.67 9.51 16.55
N LEU A 203 1.08 8.51 17.20
CA LEU A 203 0.25 8.69 18.39
C LEU A 203 1.05 9.23 19.59
N ASN A 204 0.38 9.93 20.48
CA ASN A 204 0.99 10.37 21.74
C ASN A 204 1.42 9.18 22.61
N SER A 205 2.30 9.41 23.58
CA SER A 205 2.90 8.35 24.40
C SER A 205 1.87 7.52 25.17
N GLY A 206 0.79 8.12 25.66
CA GLY A 206 -0.27 7.41 26.40
C GLY A 206 -1.04 6.45 25.48
N SER A 207 -1.46 6.92 24.31
CA SER A 207 -2.18 6.10 23.33
C SER A 207 -1.31 4.98 22.78
N ARG A 208 -0.02 5.27 22.51
CA ARG A 208 0.94 4.22 22.10
C ARG A 208 1.11 3.15 23.16
N PHE A 209 1.21 3.55 24.45
CA PHE A 209 1.33 2.63 25.56
C PHE A 209 0.11 1.70 25.68
N ALA A 210 -1.11 2.26 25.56
CA ALA A 210 -2.33 1.46 25.56
C ALA A 210 -2.38 0.45 24.40
N LEU A 211 -1.99 0.85 23.19
CA LEU A 211 -1.93 -0.03 22.03
C LEU A 211 -0.82 -1.09 22.14
N TRP A 212 0.30 -0.74 22.77
CA TRP A 212 1.40 -1.66 23.03
C TRP A 212 0.96 -2.87 23.87
N PHE A 213 0.15 -2.68 24.90
CA PHE A 213 -0.46 -3.77 25.66
C PHE A 213 -1.40 -4.64 24.79
N GLY A 214 -1.98 -4.07 23.75
CA GLY A 214 -2.78 -4.80 22.73
C GLY A 214 -1.92 -5.43 21.63
N GLY A 215 -0.58 -5.45 21.77
CA GLY A 215 0.34 -6.03 20.78
C GLY A 215 0.46 -5.20 19.49
N ILE A 216 0.08 -3.91 19.53
CA ILE A 216 0.20 -3.00 18.38
C ILE A 216 1.40 -2.09 18.59
N HIS A 217 2.38 -2.23 17.69
CA HIS A 217 3.59 -1.42 17.69
C HIS A 217 3.65 -0.60 16.40
N GLY A 218 4.21 0.60 16.46
CA GLY A 218 4.46 1.43 15.30
C GLY A 218 5.78 2.20 15.44
N ASP A 219 6.46 2.34 14.32
CA ASP A 219 7.66 3.18 14.18
C ASP A 219 7.42 4.14 13.00
N LYS A 220 7.35 5.42 13.30
CA LYS A 220 7.08 6.47 12.33
C LYS A 220 8.12 6.54 11.21
N ARG A 221 9.41 6.36 11.53
CA ARG A 221 10.49 6.39 10.53
C ARG A 221 10.44 5.17 9.63
N LEU A 222 10.21 3.99 10.21
CA LEU A 222 10.01 2.76 9.45
C LEU A 222 8.78 2.89 8.55
N GLY A 223 7.67 3.43 9.07
CA GLY A 223 6.45 3.66 8.30
C GLY A 223 6.70 4.55 7.09
N MET A 224 7.35 5.70 7.26
CA MET A 224 7.70 6.59 6.14
C MET A 224 8.64 5.90 5.12
N ALA A 225 9.62 5.12 5.58
CA ALA A 225 10.51 4.38 4.67
C ALA A 225 9.77 3.31 3.86
N GLN A 226 8.82 2.62 4.45
CA GLN A 226 7.99 1.62 3.77
C GLN A 226 7.05 2.28 2.73
N VAL A 227 6.39 3.38 3.09
CA VAL A 227 5.58 4.16 2.14
C VAL A 227 6.45 4.71 1.00
N ALA A 228 7.65 5.20 1.31
CA ALA A 228 8.60 5.68 0.31
C ALA A 228 8.99 4.57 -0.69
N LYS A 229 9.17 3.33 -0.22
CA LYS A 229 9.44 2.19 -1.10
C LYS A 229 8.30 1.96 -2.10
N THR A 230 7.04 2.03 -1.67
CA THR A 230 5.90 1.96 -2.59
C THR A 230 5.86 3.18 -3.51
N ALA A 231 6.15 4.38 -3.01
CA ALA A 231 6.16 5.62 -3.81
C ALA A 231 7.25 5.62 -4.91
N GLU A 232 8.34 4.88 -4.73
CA GLU A 232 9.44 4.77 -5.67
C GLU A 232 9.32 3.59 -6.63
N GLN A 233 8.83 2.44 -6.15
CA GLN A 233 8.90 1.15 -6.83
C GLN A 233 7.53 0.49 -7.03
N GLY A 234 6.47 1.04 -6.45
CA GLY A 234 5.10 0.54 -6.62
C GLY A 234 4.64 0.66 -8.07
N ARG A 235 3.65 -0.13 -8.43
CA ARG A 235 3.10 -0.18 -9.78
C ARG A 235 1.72 0.46 -9.82
N TYR A 236 0.77 -0.10 -9.10
CA TYR A 236 -0.60 0.40 -9.02
C TYR A 236 -0.77 1.46 -7.92
N LEU A 237 -0.02 1.33 -6.83
CA LEU A 237 -0.16 2.19 -5.65
C LEU A 237 0.94 3.26 -5.53
N GLN A 238 1.79 3.42 -6.54
CA GLN A 238 2.83 4.45 -6.52
C GLN A 238 2.25 5.86 -6.30
N PRO A 239 1.21 6.31 -7.04
CA PRO A 239 0.63 7.62 -6.83
C PRO A 239 -0.03 7.75 -5.46
N PHE A 240 -0.75 6.72 -5.00
CA PHE A 240 -1.34 6.69 -3.65
C PHE A 240 -0.26 6.81 -2.57
N ALA A 241 0.83 6.07 -2.70
CA ALA A 241 1.95 6.16 -1.76
C ALA A 241 2.62 7.54 -1.77
N LYS A 242 2.74 8.19 -2.93
CA LYS A 242 3.22 9.58 -3.02
C LYS A 242 2.30 10.55 -2.29
N ILE A 243 0.98 10.39 -2.38
CA ILE A 243 -0.01 11.18 -1.62
C ILE A 243 0.20 10.98 -0.12
N VAL A 244 0.21 9.73 0.34
CA VAL A 244 0.40 9.40 1.77
C VAL A 244 1.73 9.93 2.29
N LEU A 245 2.81 9.76 1.52
CA LEU A 245 4.13 10.27 1.90
C LEU A 245 4.20 11.80 1.93
N ALA A 246 3.50 12.49 1.01
CA ALA A 246 3.42 13.95 1.02
C ALA A 246 2.67 14.46 2.25
N LEU A 247 1.58 13.80 2.65
CA LEU A 247 0.84 14.11 3.89
C LEU A 247 1.72 13.88 5.12
N ALA A 248 2.39 12.73 5.19
CA ALA A 248 3.33 12.44 6.27
C ALA A 248 4.47 13.47 6.32
N ALA A 249 5.05 13.81 5.18
CA ALA A 249 6.12 14.82 5.07
C ALA A 249 5.66 16.21 5.55
N ARG A 250 4.43 16.62 5.25
CA ARG A 250 3.85 17.89 5.76
C ARG A 250 3.71 17.86 7.29
N ARG A 251 3.22 16.75 7.86
CA ARG A 251 3.12 16.57 9.32
C ARG A 251 4.47 16.61 10.02
N GLU A 252 5.50 16.09 9.36
CA GLU A 252 6.88 16.05 9.88
C GLU A 252 7.70 17.29 9.52
N ASN A 253 7.07 18.36 9.03
CA ASN A 253 7.71 19.60 8.59
C ASN A 253 8.77 19.43 7.49
N GLN A 254 8.68 18.34 6.70
CA GLN A 254 9.53 18.07 5.55
C GLN A 254 8.93 18.69 4.27
N ILE A 255 8.74 19.99 4.29
CA ILE A 255 7.98 20.74 3.26
C ILE A 255 8.55 20.52 1.84
N ARG A 256 9.88 20.48 1.69
CA ARG A 256 10.51 20.27 0.37
C ARG A 256 10.19 18.89 -0.21
N LEU A 257 10.10 17.85 0.63
CA LEU A 257 9.71 16.51 0.20
C LEU A 257 8.25 16.51 -0.26
N ALA A 258 7.35 17.10 0.52
CA ALA A 258 5.93 17.18 0.16
C ALA A 258 5.72 17.92 -1.17
N GLN A 259 6.38 19.08 -1.36
CA GLN A 259 6.33 19.86 -2.60
C GLN A 259 6.83 19.08 -3.81
N ARG A 260 7.91 18.32 -3.66
CA ARG A 260 8.45 17.47 -4.74
C ARG A 260 7.45 16.40 -5.14
N LEU A 261 6.91 15.64 -4.18
CA LEU A 261 5.95 14.58 -4.44
C LEU A 261 4.66 15.08 -5.09
N LEU A 262 4.12 16.19 -4.60
CA LEU A 262 2.90 16.80 -5.16
C LEU A 262 3.15 17.39 -6.55
N ARG A 263 4.36 17.90 -6.84
CA ARG A 263 4.75 18.30 -8.19
C ARG A 263 4.77 17.09 -9.13
N GLU A 264 5.42 16.00 -8.71
CA GLU A 264 5.47 14.78 -9.51
C GLU A 264 4.07 14.27 -9.85
N LEU A 265 3.15 14.27 -8.86
CA LEU A 265 1.76 13.87 -9.08
C LEU A 265 1.03 14.80 -10.05
N LYS A 266 1.16 16.13 -9.86
CA LYS A 266 0.57 17.13 -10.76
C LYS A 266 1.11 17.00 -12.21
N ASP A 267 2.40 16.72 -12.37
CA ASP A 267 3.03 16.60 -13.68
C ASP A 267 2.66 15.26 -14.35
N GLN A 268 2.45 14.19 -13.55
CA GLN A 268 1.99 12.89 -14.03
C GLN A 268 0.49 12.87 -14.39
N TYR A 269 -0.33 13.64 -13.67
CA TYR A 269 -1.79 13.73 -13.83
C TYR A 269 -2.20 15.19 -14.03
N PRO A 270 -1.90 15.78 -15.21
CA PRO A 270 -2.11 17.22 -15.45
C PRO A 270 -3.58 17.64 -15.40
N ASP A 271 -4.50 16.72 -15.68
CA ASP A 271 -5.95 16.96 -15.68
C ASP A 271 -6.57 16.82 -14.26
N SER A 272 -5.81 16.36 -13.27
CA SER A 272 -6.29 16.26 -11.90
C SER A 272 -6.32 17.62 -11.21
N VAL A 273 -7.52 18.15 -11.00
CA VAL A 273 -7.74 19.39 -10.23
C VAL A 273 -7.26 19.25 -8.80
N LEU A 274 -7.40 18.04 -8.21
CA LEU A 274 -6.95 17.74 -6.86
C LEU A 274 -5.44 17.95 -6.72
N PHE A 275 -4.64 17.32 -7.59
CA PHE A 275 -3.18 17.43 -7.48
C PHE A 275 -2.65 18.84 -7.78
N ALA A 276 -3.28 19.56 -8.71
CA ALA A 276 -2.98 20.95 -8.97
C ALA A 276 -3.23 21.84 -7.73
N SER A 277 -4.40 21.65 -7.08
CA SER A 277 -4.76 22.37 -5.86
C SER A 277 -3.85 22.04 -4.69
N GLU A 278 -3.57 20.76 -4.43
CA GLU A 278 -2.71 20.34 -3.33
C GLU A 278 -1.25 20.81 -3.50
N TYR A 279 -0.74 20.84 -4.73
CA TYR A 279 0.57 21.42 -5.01
C TYR A 279 0.58 22.93 -4.74
N ALA A 280 -0.46 23.66 -5.17
CA ALA A 280 -0.58 25.09 -4.90
C ALA A 280 -0.63 25.39 -3.40
N LYS A 281 -1.41 24.64 -2.61
CA LYS A 281 -1.46 24.77 -1.14
C LYS A 281 -0.10 24.53 -0.50
N ALA A 282 0.64 23.51 -0.95
CA ALA A 282 1.95 23.18 -0.40
C ALA A 282 3.02 24.24 -0.73
N THR A 283 2.83 25.01 -1.81
CA THR A 283 3.76 26.08 -2.23
C THR A 283 3.43 27.41 -1.59
N SER A 284 2.15 27.75 -1.40
CA SER A 284 1.71 29.02 -0.80
C SER A 284 2.01 29.11 0.70
N ALA A 285 2.05 28.00 1.42
CA ALA A 285 2.42 27.95 2.84
C ALA A 285 3.83 28.49 3.15
N ARG A 286 4.65 28.78 2.14
CA ARG A 286 6.01 29.30 2.26
C ARG A 286 6.10 30.83 2.21
N SER A 287 4.99 31.52 1.88
CA SER A 287 4.99 32.98 1.69
C SER A 287 4.56 33.76 2.93
N GLY A 288 4.35 33.09 4.06
CA GLY A 288 3.84 33.65 5.31
C GLY A 288 4.77 33.58 6.52
N ASP A 289 6.04 33.15 6.35
CA ASP A 289 7.08 33.18 7.39
C ASP A 289 8.13 34.26 7.11
#